data_36e2411c41415e9c58fd5fee93a908df
#
_entry.id   36e2411c41415e9c58fd5fee93a908df
#
_cell.length_a   1.000
_cell.length_b   1.000
_cell.length_c   1.000
_cell.angle_alpha   90.00
_cell.angle_beta   90.00
_cell.angle_gamma   90.00
#
_symmetry.space_group_name_H-M   'P 1'
#
loop_
_entity.id
_entity.type
_entity.pdbx_description
1 polymer ?
#
loop_
_entity_poly.entity_id
_entity_poly.type
_entity_poly.pdbx_seq_one_letter_code
_entity_poly.pdbx_strand_id
1 'polypeptide(L)'
;ANSNFLKNNFEVEPINFILKNGILVSIRDTELDTFNETFKKLFVNTRNFPTGYHVLVAVMETRVEKDADLIEDTTDLITELSQKITAESEHMDEDLLVQIKDLQEKVTVLRQNLMDKQRVISNLLKCDFFPEELYPRLTMIIKDINSLFDYTKFGFDRLDYLQDTFLGLVNLEQN
;
A
#
# COMPACT_ATOMS: atom_id res chain seq x y z
N ALA A 1 -25.16 10.15 6.51
CA ALA A 1 -25.30 8.70 6.56
C ALA A 1 -24.27 8.05 5.64
N ASN A 2 -23.00 8.01 5.97
CA ASN A 2 -22.00 7.15 5.30
C ASN A 2 -20.75 7.00 6.18
N SER A 3 -20.95 6.67 7.46
CA SER A 3 -19.85 6.34 8.37
C SER A 3 -19.21 4.96 8.12
N ASN A 4 -19.64 4.24 7.08
CA ASN A 4 -19.14 2.90 6.77
C ASN A 4 -17.97 2.87 5.77
N PHE A 5 -17.60 4.00 5.19
CA PHE A 5 -16.53 4.03 4.19
C PHE A 5 -15.11 3.98 4.80
N LEU A 6 -14.95 4.44 6.03
CA LEU A 6 -13.67 4.51 6.73
C LEU A 6 -13.39 3.32 7.65
N LYS A 7 -14.35 2.42 7.85
CA LYS A 7 -14.21 1.20 8.68
C LYS A 7 -13.68 -0.02 7.93
N ASN A 8 -13.09 0.13 6.77
CA ASN A 8 -12.23 -0.93 6.25
C ASN A 8 -10.94 -0.90 7.08
N ASN A 9 -10.96 -1.63 8.19
CA ASN A 9 -9.76 -1.99 8.91
C ASN A 9 -8.78 -2.55 7.89
N PHE A 10 -7.65 -1.84 7.68
CA PHE A 10 -6.52 -2.40 6.97
C PHE A 10 -5.97 -3.52 7.85
N GLU A 11 -6.50 -4.72 7.70
CA GLU A 11 -5.94 -5.89 8.33
C GLU A 11 -4.61 -6.20 7.65
N VAL A 12 -3.54 -6.07 8.40
CA VAL A 12 -2.21 -6.46 7.95
C VAL A 12 -2.06 -7.95 8.23
N GLU A 13 -2.14 -8.75 7.19
CA GLU A 13 -2.00 -10.19 7.28
C GLU A 13 -0.56 -10.61 6.99
N PRO A 14 0.13 -11.26 7.94
CA PRO A 14 1.46 -11.78 7.69
C PRO A 14 1.42 -13.00 6.78
N ILE A 15 2.32 -13.03 5.80
CA ILE A 15 2.49 -14.17 4.91
C ILE A 15 3.90 -14.72 5.11
N ASN A 16 3.99 -16.00 5.41
CA ASN A 16 5.25 -16.71 5.50
C ASN A 16 5.52 -17.47 4.20
N PHE A 17 6.69 -17.28 3.63
CA PHE A 17 7.15 -17.99 2.46
C PHE A 17 8.31 -18.92 2.83
N ILE A 18 8.23 -20.17 2.37
CA ILE A 18 9.32 -21.14 2.45
C ILE A 18 9.72 -21.47 1.02
N LEU A 19 10.98 -21.22 0.70
CA LEU A 19 11.54 -21.44 -0.63
C LEU A 19 12.74 -22.38 -0.52
N LYS A 20 12.63 -23.56 -1.14
CA LYS A 20 13.68 -24.57 -1.14
C LYS A 20 13.68 -25.35 -2.44
N ASN A 21 14.83 -25.48 -3.06
CA ASN A 21 15.02 -26.27 -4.30
C ASN A 21 14.03 -25.92 -5.42
N GLY A 22 13.71 -24.65 -5.58
CA GLY A 22 12.74 -24.19 -6.58
C GLY A 22 11.28 -24.42 -6.24
N ILE A 23 10.97 -24.93 -5.03
CA ILE A 23 9.61 -25.12 -4.54
C ILE A 23 9.27 -23.98 -3.59
N LEU A 24 8.12 -23.34 -3.82
CA LEU A 24 7.56 -22.30 -2.97
C LEU A 24 6.37 -22.83 -2.18
N VAL A 25 6.40 -22.65 -0.87
CA VAL A 25 5.27 -22.88 0.03
C VAL A 25 4.90 -21.54 0.67
N SER A 26 3.63 -21.18 0.65
CA SER A 26 3.10 -20.01 1.36
C SER A 26 2.19 -20.47 2.52
N ILE A 27 2.37 -19.85 3.69
CA ILE A 27 1.54 -20.06 4.87
C ILE A 27 0.85 -18.73 5.17
N ARG A 28 -0.48 -18.75 5.19
CA ARG A 28 -1.34 -17.60 5.41
C ARG A 28 -2.64 -18.03 6.07
N ASP A 29 -3.24 -17.14 6.84
CA ASP A 29 -4.49 -17.43 7.57
C ASP A 29 -5.74 -17.07 6.77
N THR A 30 -5.61 -16.22 5.75
CA THR A 30 -6.72 -15.73 4.92
C THR A 30 -6.48 -15.94 3.42
N GLU A 31 -7.56 -15.96 2.65
CA GLU A 31 -7.49 -15.85 1.20
C GLU A 31 -7.18 -14.40 0.80
N LEU A 32 -6.19 -14.22 -0.04
CA LEU A 32 -5.77 -12.92 -0.54
C LEU A 32 -5.91 -12.85 -2.06
N ASP A 33 -6.52 -11.81 -2.55
CA ASP A 33 -6.71 -11.56 -3.99
C ASP A 33 -5.39 -11.56 -4.77
N THR A 34 -4.31 -11.12 -4.14
CA THR A 34 -2.95 -11.18 -4.72
C THR A 34 -2.60 -12.57 -5.23
N PHE A 35 -2.93 -13.62 -4.45
CA PHE A 35 -2.68 -15.00 -4.85
C PHE A 35 -3.59 -15.45 -5.97
N ASN A 36 -4.88 -15.12 -5.89
CA ASN A 36 -5.86 -15.47 -6.91
C ASN A 36 -5.49 -14.84 -8.27
N GLU A 37 -5.05 -13.61 -8.28
CA GLU A 37 -4.60 -12.94 -9.50
C GLU A 37 -3.27 -13.51 -10.02
N THR A 38 -2.32 -13.79 -9.13
CA THR A 38 -1.07 -14.44 -9.52
C THR A 38 -1.33 -15.82 -10.11
N PHE A 39 -2.23 -16.61 -9.51
CA PHE A 39 -2.60 -17.92 -10.05
C PHE A 39 -3.26 -17.85 -11.41
N LYS A 40 -4.13 -16.85 -11.65
CA LYS A 40 -4.67 -16.62 -13.00
C LYS A 40 -3.56 -16.38 -14.04
N LYS A 41 -2.56 -15.55 -13.70
CA LYS A 41 -1.38 -15.30 -14.54
C LYS A 41 -0.60 -16.62 -14.81
N LEU A 42 -0.43 -17.47 -13.79
CA LEU A 42 0.22 -18.79 -13.89
C LEU A 42 -0.50 -19.74 -14.84
N PHE A 43 -1.83 -19.83 -14.75
CA PHE A 43 -2.62 -20.71 -15.61
C PHE A 43 -2.62 -20.29 -17.07
N VAL A 44 -2.54 -19.00 -17.34
CA VAL A 44 -2.50 -18.47 -18.72
C VAL A 44 -1.17 -18.81 -19.40
N ASN A 45 -0.05 -18.76 -18.67
CA ASN A 45 1.27 -19.02 -19.25
C ASN A 45 2.25 -19.63 -18.24
N THR A 46 2.09 -20.91 -17.98
CA THR A 46 2.94 -21.68 -17.04
C THR A 46 4.43 -21.67 -17.39
N ARG A 47 4.79 -21.46 -18.67
CA ARG A 47 6.19 -21.44 -19.12
C ARG A 47 6.98 -20.27 -18.54
N ASN A 48 6.30 -19.18 -18.15
CA ASN A 48 6.94 -18.01 -17.56
C ASN A 48 7.27 -18.21 -16.06
N PHE A 49 6.84 -19.34 -15.48
CA PHE A 49 6.97 -19.64 -14.05
C PHE A 49 7.61 -21.02 -13.82
N PRO A 50 8.83 -21.25 -14.33
CA PRO A 50 9.44 -22.58 -14.28
C PRO A 50 9.78 -23.07 -12.88
N THR A 51 9.91 -22.16 -11.91
CA THR A 51 10.25 -22.50 -10.52
C THR A 51 9.46 -21.66 -9.52
N GLY A 52 9.46 -22.07 -8.25
CA GLY A 52 8.88 -21.30 -7.14
C GLY A 52 9.51 -19.93 -6.95
N TYR A 53 10.76 -19.70 -7.39
CA TYR A 53 11.39 -18.38 -7.39
C TYR A 53 10.63 -17.40 -8.31
N HIS A 54 10.27 -17.84 -9.51
CA HIS A 54 9.49 -17.05 -10.46
C HIS A 54 8.09 -16.75 -9.93
N VAL A 55 7.48 -17.74 -9.25
CA VAL A 55 6.16 -17.54 -8.63
C VAL A 55 6.22 -16.51 -7.50
N LEU A 56 7.26 -16.58 -6.64
CA LEU A 56 7.44 -15.61 -5.56
C LEU A 56 7.58 -14.19 -6.09
N VAL A 57 8.41 -13.99 -7.13
CA VAL A 57 8.56 -12.68 -7.77
C VAL A 57 7.23 -12.18 -8.33
N ALA A 58 6.46 -13.04 -9.00
CA ALA A 58 5.15 -12.68 -9.53
C ALA A 58 4.13 -12.30 -8.42
N VAL A 59 4.14 -13.00 -7.29
CA VAL A 59 3.32 -12.65 -6.12
C VAL A 59 3.70 -11.26 -5.61
N MET A 60 4.99 -10.96 -5.52
CA MET A 60 5.48 -9.64 -5.06
C MET A 60 5.13 -8.52 -6.04
N GLU A 61 5.29 -8.75 -7.35
CA GLU A 61 4.88 -7.79 -8.38
C GLU A 61 3.38 -7.48 -8.28
N THR A 62 2.54 -8.52 -8.24
CA THR A 62 1.09 -8.36 -8.11
C THR A 62 0.71 -7.65 -6.80
N ARG A 63 1.43 -7.90 -5.71
CA ARG A 63 1.17 -7.22 -4.44
C ARG A 63 1.50 -5.73 -4.51
N VAL A 64 2.62 -5.36 -5.11
CA VAL A 64 3.02 -3.95 -5.26
C VAL A 64 2.10 -3.21 -6.23
N GLU A 65 1.61 -3.87 -7.29
CA GLU A 65 0.54 -3.32 -8.15
C GLU A 65 -0.71 -2.97 -7.31
N LYS A 66 -1.16 -3.87 -6.43
CA LYS A 66 -2.29 -3.60 -5.54
C LYS A 66 -2.02 -2.51 -4.49
N ASP A 67 -0.79 -2.41 -4.01
CA ASP A 67 -0.40 -1.31 -3.12
C ASP A 67 -0.47 0.04 -3.84
N ALA A 68 -0.13 0.08 -5.14
CA ALA A 68 -0.28 1.27 -5.97
C ALA A 68 -1.75 1.69 -6.09
N ASP A 69 -2.66 0.75 -6.37
CA ASP A 69 -4.10 1.01 -6.43
C ASP A 69 -4.63 1.58 -5.10
N LEU A 70 -4.22 0.97 -3.96
CA LEU A 70 -4.63 1.44 -2.63
C LEU A 70 -4.10 2.85 -2.30
N ILE A 71 -2.92 3.19 -2.78
CA ILE A 71 -2.34 4.53 -2.61
C ILE A 71 -3.06 5.54 -3.49
N GLU A 72 -3.42 5.19 -4.72
CA GLU A 72 -4.24 6.01 -5.61
C GLU A 72 -5.59 6.31 -4.98
N ASP A 73 -6.33 5.28 -4.55
CA ASP A 73 -7.62 5.43 -3.85
C ASP A 73 -7.49 6.34 -2.61
N THR A 74 -6.40 6.20 -1.85
CA THR A 74 -6.16 7.02 -0.67
C THR A 74 -5.89 8.46 -1.04
N THR A 75 -5.16 8.71 -2.12
CA THR A 75 -4.88 10.06 -2.64
C THR A 75 -6.16 10.75 -3.11
N ASP A 76 -7.06 10.01 -3.74
CA ASP A 76 -8.37 10.52 -4.15
C ASP A 76 -9.21 10.94 -2.94
N LEU A 77 -9.24 10.11 -1.88
CA LEU A 77 -9.93 10.46 -0.63
C LEU A 77 -9.34 11.71 0.04
N ILE A 78 -8.02 11.89 0.02
CA ILE A 78 -7.36 13.10 0.53
C ILE A 78 -7.79 14.32 -0.30
N THR A 79 -7.91 14.15 -1.61
CA THR A 79 -8.35 15.23 -2.51
C THR A 79 -9.79 15.63 -2.25
N GLU A 80 -10.69 14.66 -2.09
CA GLU A 80 -12.09 14.90 -1.74
C GLU A 80 -12.22 15.62 -0.39
N LEU A 81 -11.45 15.18 0.62
CA LEU A 81 -11.43 15.82 1.94
C LEU A 81 -10.93 17.26 1.87
N SER A 82 -9.90 17.53 1.08
CA SER A 82 -9.39 18.87 0.83
C SER A 82 -10.45 19.79 0.25
N GLN A 83 -11.24 19.29 -0.71
CA GLN A 83 -12.34 20.05 -1.31
C GLN A 83 -13.46 20.36 -0.31
N LYS A 84 -13.80 19.41 0.56
CA LYS A 84 -14.80 19.60 1.62
C LYS A 84 -14.37 20.69 2.59
N ILE A 85 -13.14 20.64 3.10
CA ILE A 85 -12.60 21.64 4.05
C ILE A 85 -12.60 23.04 3.42
N THR A 86 -12.33 23.16 2.12
CA THR A 86 -12.35 24.44 1.41
C THR A 86 -13.76 24.97 1.17
N ALA A 87 -14.74 24.07 0.93
CA ALA A 87 -16.12 24.46 0.64
C ALA A 87 -16.94 24.79 1.89
N GLU A 88 -16.67 24.13 3.01
CA GLU A 88 -17.40 24.21 4.28
C GLU A 88 -16.76 25.18 5.28
N SER A 89 -16.13 26.26 4.79
CA SER A 89 -15.41 27.22 5.63
C SER A 89 -16.28 27.92 6.70
N GLU A 90 -17.59 27.80 6.64
CA GLU A 90 -18.53 28.42 7.60
C GLU A 90 -18.99 27.46 8.72
N HIS A 91 -18.82 26.13 8.57
CA HIS A 91 -19.22 25.15 9.60
C HIS A 91 -18.20 24.00 9.64
N MET A 92 -17.24 24.10 10.56
CA MET A 92 -16.24 23.05 10.78
C MET A 92 -16.80 21.93 11.62
N ASP A 93 -17.03 20.77 11.00
CA ASP A 93 -17.50 19.57 11.66
C ASP A 93 -16.31 18.78 12.26
N GLU A 94 -16.45 18.34 13.51
CA GLU A 94 -15.48 17.44 14.17
C GLU A 94 -15.22 16.15 13.35
N ASP A 95 -16.20 15.72 12.57
CA ASP A 95 -16.07 14.55 11.68
C ASP A 95 -14.96 14.74 10.63
N LEU A 96 -14.66 15.96 10.20
CA LEU A 96 -13.56 16.25 9.26
C LEU A 96 -12.20 15.97 9.89
N LEU A 97 -12.02 16.32 11.16
CA LEU A 97 -10.78 16.03 11.88
C LEU A 97 -10.58 14.52 12.07
N VAL A 98 -11.65 13.78 12.34
CA VAL A 98 -11.61 12.32 12.42
C VAL A 98 -11.18 11.72 11.07
N GLN A 99 -11.76 12.21 9.96
CA GLN A 99 -11.40 11.76 8.61
C GLN A 99 -9.92 12.05 8.30
N ILE A 100 -9.37 13.21 8.69
CA ILE A 100 -7.95 13.52 8.53
C ILE A 100 -7.09 12.49 9.27
N LYS A 101 -7.41 12.21 10.54
CA LYS A 101 -6.65 11.25 11.37
C LYS A 101 -6.72 9.84 10.82
N ASP A 102 -7.88 9.38 10.37
CA ASP A 102 -8.06 8.06 9.79
C ASP A 102 -7.23 7.91 8.51
N LEU A 103 -7.17 8.94 7.67
CA LEU A 103 -6.35 8.93 6.46
C LEU A 103 -4.84 8.99 6.79
N GLN A 104 -4.43 9.74 7.83
CA GLN A 104 -3.03 9.75 8.31
C GLN A 104 -2.61 8.37 8.80
N GLU A 105 -3.45 7.67 9.55
CA GLU A 105 -3.20 6.29 9.99
C GLU A 105 -3.10 5.35 8.79
N LYS A 106 -4.03 5.44 7.83
CA LYS A 106 -4.02 4.66 6.61
C LYS A 106 -2.72 4.83 5.82
N VAL A 107 -2.27 6.06 5.59
CA VAL A 107 -1.00 6.34 4.90
C VAL A 107 0.18 5.77 5.67
N THR A 108 0.17 5.86 7.00
CA THR A 108 1.23 5.31 7.86
C THR A 108 1.33 3.79 7.71
N VAL A 109 0.20 3.07 7.73
CA VAL A 109 0.17 1.61 7.55
C VAL A 109 0.64 1.21 6.14
N LEU A 110 0.22 1.94 5.11
CA LEU A 110 0.69 1.70 3.74
C LEU A 110 2.21 1.86 3.62
N ARG A 111 2.78 2.91 4.22
CA ARG A 111 4.24 3.13 4.26
C ARG A 111 4.96 1.99 4.96
N GLN A 112 4.47 1.55 6.13
CA GLN A 112 5.05 0.45 6.87
C GLN A 112 5.10 -0.83 6.03
N ASN A 113 4.00 -1.15 5.35
CA ASN A 113 3.90 -2.30 4.47
C ASN A 113 4.86 -2.23 3.27
N LEU A 114 5.07 -1.06 2.70
CA LEU A 114 6.05 -0.85 1.64
C LEU A 114 7.48 -1.06 2.15
N MET A 115 7.81 -0.56 3.35
CA MET A 115 9.13 -0.74 3.97
C MET A 115 9.44 -2.21 4.21
N ASP A 116 8.47 -2.98 4.72
CA ASP A 116 8.65 -4.40 4.99
C ASP A 116 8.88 -5.19 3.68
N LYS A 117 8.12 -4.88 2.62
CA LYS A 117 8.33 -5.47 1.29
C LYS A 117 9.71 -5.11 0.72
N GLN A 118 10.11 -3.85 0.81
CA GLN A 118 11.43 -3.41 0.34
C GLN A 118 12.54 -4.16 1.05
N ARG A 119 12.43 -4.37 2.37
CA ARG A 119 13.39 -5.12 3.16
C ARG A 119 13.50 -6.57 2.70
N VAL A 120 12.36 -7.24 2.48
CA VAL A 120 12.33 -8.63 1.99
C VAL A 120 13.02 -8.72 0.63
N ILE A 121 12.64 -7.87 -0.33
CA ILE A 121 13.17 -7.90 -1.69
C ILE A 121 14.68 -7.58 -1.72
N SER A 122 15.11 -6.60 -0.91
CA SER A 122 16.52 -6.25 -0.77
C SER A 122 17.36 -7.40 -0.20
N ASN A 123 16.77 -8.20 0.70
CA ASN A 123 17.44 -9.39 1.23
C ASN A 123 17.49 -10.51 0.19
N LEU A 124 16.47 -10.70 -0.64
CA LEU A 124 16.51 -11.67 -1.73
C LEU A 124 17.62 -11.36 -2.74
N LEU A 125 17.86 -10.10 -3.06
CA LEU A 125 18.96 -9.66 -3.93
C LEU A 125 20.36 -9.96 -3.37
N LYS A 126 20.46 -10.19 -2.05
CA LYS A 126 21.73 -10.53 -1.37
C LYS A 126 21.89 -12.04 -1.14
N CYS A 127 20.88 -12.83 -1.47
CA CYS A 127 20.90 -14.27 -1.24
C CYS A 127 21.59 -15.00 -2.40
N ASP A 128 22.67 -15.72 -2.14
CA ASP A 128 23.44 -16.48 -3.15
C ASP A 128 22.61 -17.59 -3.82
N PHE A 129 21.54 -18.05 -3.17
CA PHE A 129 20.67 -19.12 -3.72
C PHE A 129 19.56 -18.59 -4.63
N PHE A 130 19.36 -17.26 -4.71
CA PHE A 130 18.31 -16.70 -5.53
C PHE A 130 18.79 -16.55 -6.98
N PRO A 131 18.01 -16.97 -8.01
CA PRO A 131 18.44 -16.94 -9.41
C PRO A 131 18.75 -15.51 -9.88
N GLU A 132 19.97 -15.30 -10.40
CA GLU A 132 20.41 -13.98 -10.90
C GLU A 132 19.54 -13.46 -12.06
N GLU A 133 18.95 -14.35 -12.85
CA GLU A 133 18.04 -14.01 -13.94
C GLU A 133 16.80 -13.24 -13.49
N LEU A 134 16.42 -13.35 -12.18
CA LEU A 134 15.29 -12.63 -11.59
C LEU A 134 15.67 -11.30 -10.94
N TYR A 135 16.96 -10.98 -10.82
CA TYR A 135 17.42 -9.74 -10.20
C TYR A 135 16.88 -8.47 -10.89
N PRO A 136 16.79 -8.40 -12.22
CA PRO A 136 16.19 -7.24 -12.87
C PRO A 136 14.73 -7.00 -12.48
N ARG A 137 13.94 -8.08 -12.29
CA ARG A 137 12.55 -7.99 -11.84
C ARG A 137 12.45 -7.53 -10.39
N LEU A 138 13.28 -8.07 -9.49
CA LEU A 138 13.35 -7.61 -8.09
C LEU A 138 13.77 -6.14 -7.99
N THR A 139 14.74 -5.72 -8.79
CA THR A 139 15.20 -4.33 -8.85
C THR A 139 14.08 -3.40 -9.34
N MET A 140 13.27 -3.84 -10.31
CA MET A 140 12.12 -3.08 -10.77
C MET A 140 11.08 -2.90 -9.65
N ILE A 141 10.77 -3.97 -8.92
CA ILE A 141 9.85 -3.89 -7.77
C ILE A 141 10.35 -2.88 -6.72
N ILE A 142 11.65 -2.87 -6.40
CA ILE A 142 12.22 -1.86 -5.48
C ILE A 142 12.02 -0.45 -6.02
N LYS A 143 12.21 -0.25 -7.32
CA LYS A 143 12.03 1.05 -7.97
C LYS A 143 10.57 1.51 -7.87
N ASP A 144 9.63 0.59 -8.11
CA ASP A 144 8.19 0.87 -7.97
C ASP A 144 7.85 1.21 -6.51
N ILE A 145 8.35 0.45 -5.52
CA ILE A 145 8.16 0.75 -4.10
C ILE A 145 8.71 2.14 -3.75
N ASN A 146 9.89 2.51 -4.25
CA ASN A 146 10.46 3.85 -3.99
C ASN A 146 9.56 4.96 -4.56
N SER A 147 9.00 4.76 -5.75
CA SER A 147 8.03 5.68 -6.33
C SER A 147 6.78 5.81 -5.45
N LEU A 148 6.27 4.69 -4.93
CA LEU A 148 5.13 4.69 -4.02
C LEU A 148 5.43 5.38 -2.68
N PHE A 149 6.66 5.30 -2.18
CA PHE A 149 7.08 6.08 -1.00
C PHE A 149 6.94 7.59 -1.22
N ASP A 150 7.30 8.09 -2.39
CA ASP A 150 7.17 9.51 -2.71
C ASP A 150 5.70 9.94 -2.73
N TYR A 151 4.82 9.11 -3.29
CA TYR A 151 3.37 9.37 -3.26
C TYR A 151 2.80 9.38 -1.84
N THR A 152 3.18 8.42 -1.01
CA THR A 152 2.72 8.38 0.39
C THR A 152 3.22 9.56 1.20
N LYS A 153 4.45 10.03 0.94
CA LYS A 153 4.99 11.22 1.58
C LYS A 153 4.18 12.46 1.21
N PHE A 154 3.90 12.65 -0.07
CA PHE A 154 3.08 13.76 -0.55
C PHE A 154 1.69 13.75 0.07
N GLY A 155 1.05 12.56 0.16
CA GLY A 155 -0.25 12.41 0.82
C GLY A 155 -0.21 12.78 2.30
N PHE A 156 0.85 12.37 3.01
CA PHE A 156 1.03 12.68 4.43
C PHE A 156 1.23 14.19 4.66
N ASP A 157 2.12 14.81 3.89
CA ASP A 157 2.39 16.26 3.97
C ASP A 157 1.10 17.07 3.68
N ARG A 158 0.27 16.61 2.75
CA ARG A 158 -1.01 17.25 2.45
C ARG A 158 -2.02 17.11 3.59
N LEU A 159 -2.09 15.94 4.24
CA LEU A 159 -2.96 15.72 5.41
C LEU A 159 -2.54 16.60 6.59
N ASP A 160 -1.25 16.77 6.84
CA ASP A 160 -0.76 17.68 7.87
C ASP A 160 -1.17 19.12 7.58
N TYR A 161 -1.03 19.56 6.34
CA TYR A 161 -1.50 20.88 5.91
C TYR A 161 -3.02 21.05 6.11
N LEU A 162 -3.82 20.04 5.78
CA LEU A 162 -5.27 20.08 5.99
C LEU A 162 -5.64 20.13 7.47
N GLN A 163 -4.92 19.41 8.33
CA GLN A 163 -5.10 19.48 9.77
C GLN A 163 -4.82 20.88 10.33
N ASP A 164 -3.72 21.49 9.91
CA ASP A 164 -3.36 22.84 10.33
C ASP A 164 -4.38 23.87 9.83
N THR A 165 -4.86 23.74 8.61
CA THR A 165 -5.90 24.59 8.04
C THR A 165 -7.21 24.46 8.81
N PHE A 166 -7.63 23.23 9.11
CA PHE A 166 -8.83 22.96 9.90
C PHE A 166 -8.76 23.63 11.28
N LEU A 167 -7.65 23.43 11.99
CA LEU A 167 -7.46 24.04 13.31
C LEU A 167 -7.43 25.57 13.26
N GLY A 168 -6.84 26.14 12.22
CA GLY A 168 -6.85 27.59 11.99
C GLY A 168 -8.27 28.15 11.78
N LEU A 169 -9.09 27.46 11.01
CA LEU A 169 -10.49 27.86 10.76
C LEU A 169 -11.35 27.73 12.02
N VAL A 170 -11.22 26.66 12.79
CA VAL A 170 -11.91 26.50 14.09
C VAL A 170 -11.56 27.64 15.05
N ASN A 171 -10.29 28.04 15.11
CA ASN A 171 -9.86 29.17 15.95
C ASN A 171 -10.47 30.51 15.51
N LEU A 172 -10.72 30.70 14.22
CA LEU A 172 -11.38 31.89 13.69
C LEU A 172 -12.87 31.95 14.02
N GLU A 173 -13.55 30.81 14.00
CA GLU A 173 -14.98 30.72 14.38
C GLU A 173 -15.22 30.96 15.86
N GLN A 174 -14.26 30.58 16.72
CA GLN A 174 -14.37 30.76 18.19
C GLN A 174 -14.06 32.20 18.65
N ASN A 175 -13.49 33.02 17.82
CA ASN A 175 -13.15 34.40 18.13
C ASN A 175 -14.13 35.39 17.50
#